data_69632843d7155d5f4ce8efb4b948b35b
#
_entry.id   69632843d7155d5f4ce8efb4b948b35b
#
_cell.length_a   1.000
_cell.length_b   1.000
_cell.length_c   1.000
_cell.angle_alpha   90.00
_cell.angle_beta   90.00
_cell.angle_gamma   90.00
#
_symmetry.space_group_name_H-M   'P 1'
#
loop_
_entity.id
_entity.type
_entity.pdbx_description
1 polymer ?
#
loop_
_entity_poly.entity_id
_entity_poly.type
_entity_poly.pdbx_seq_one_letter_code
_entity_poly.pdbx_strand_id
1 'polypeptide(L)'
;MASGIVAERRRAPSGDIKGALLAALFAAIPHRPLMRYGEHSCKKLKKAPKGEPMAEIVPCTDEFEEYLRDESRSVGSAESIVFPESEADVRDALHALHATGVPVTVQGARSGLAAGAVPHGGCVLNTSRMNRVLGMRRSSDGRFFVRVQPGLSLMELRDMLQKASFDTAGWSDESLAALAQFKAVPAQFFAPDPTEASAALGGIVACNASGSRSYAYGAARPHVEAMRVALADGDVLALRRGEVFATGRELCLVTEGGRKLVLNLPTYDMPKAKNASGYFACDDMDAIDLFIGACGTLGVICELELALLPVPVEVWGASCFFPGEAEAVDFTIAVRGALEHATAIEYFDGAALDVLRAQKANNPAFAELPELADDARTCVFVELSCDDEETAEAELMVLCEQLEVCGGDAEGAWVATTEAERAGQRFFRHAVPESVNMLIDQRRRTDPSITKLGSDMSVPDDRLRDVIAMYRRTLAEGGFESATWGHIGSNHVHVNILPRSAEEYARGTELFARWAAEVSAMGGAVSAEHGVGKLKAHFLEEMYGANHIAESARMKAQIDPKGQLGRGNLFSEEVLDAALAELA
;
A
#
# COMPACT_ATOMS: atom_id res chain seq x y z
N MET A 1 26.53 -3.25 72.70
CA MET A 1 26.14 -4.64 72.47
C MET A 1 25.02 -4.63 71.47
N ALA A 2 25.33 -4.79 70.21
CA ALA A 2 24.40 -5.12 69.16
C ALA A 2 25.24 -5.67 68.00
N SER A 3 25.17 -6.98 67.81
CA SER A 3 25.88 -7.74 66.80
C SER A 3 25.18 -7.59 65.45
N GLY A 4 25.92 -7.12 64.41
CA GLY A 4 25.49 -7.11 63.04
C GLY A 4 25.55 -8.50 62.43
N ILE A 5 24.54 -8.81 61.65
CA ILE A 5 24.53 -9.95 60.71
C ILE A 5 24.75 -9.38 59.30
N VAL A 6 25.95 -9.64 58.76
CA VAL A 6 26.27 -9.39 57.35
C VAL A 6 25.80 -10.61 56.57
N ALA A 7 24.80 -10.41 55.72
CA ALA A 7 24.37 -11.44 54.78
C ALA A 7 25.31 -11.42 53.54
N GLU A 8 26.12 -12.44 53.39
CA GLU A 8 26.87 -12.74 52.16
C GLU A 8 25.91 -13.05 51.03
N ARG A 9 25.86 -12.15 50.05
CA ARG A 9 25.30 -12.47 48.72
C ARG A 9 26.29 -13.40 47.99
N ARG A 10 25.94 -14.68 47.95
CA ARG A 10 26.59 -15.64 47.06
C ARG A 10 26.28 -15.22 45.62
N ARG A 11 27.34 -14.87 44.83
CA ARG A 11 27.29 -14.77 43.37
C ARG A 11 26.98 -16.17 42.84
N ALA A 12 25.88 -16.31 42.12
CA ALA A 12 25.62 -17.47 41.28
C ALA A 12 26.59 -17.43 40.08
N PRO A 13 27.03 -18.58 39.54
CA PRO A 13 27.91 -18.60 38.39
C PRO A 13 27.18 -18.09 37.16
N SER A 14 27.87 -17.26 36.39
CA SER A 14 27.45 -16.82 35.07
C SER A 14 27.48 -18.00 34.08
N GLY A 15 26.43 -18.83 34.13
CA GLY A 15 26.19 -19.91 33.18
C GLY A 15 25.12 -19.42 32.18
N ASP A 16 25.54 -19.32 30.97
CA ASP A 16 24.87 -19.31 29.71
C ASP A 16 23.34 -19.06 29.70
N ILE A 17 22.95 -17.88 30.19
CA ILE A 17 21.54 -17.41 30.14
C ILE A 17 21.14 -17.18 28.70
N LYS A 18 22.09 -16.82 27.81
CA LYS A 18 21.85 -16.64 26.36
C LYS A 18 21.40 -17.93 25.67
N GLY A 19 22.09 -19.05 25.95
CA GLY A 19 21.74 -20.34 25.35
C GLY A 19 20.40 -20.91 25.87
N ALA A 20 20.03 -20.62 27.13
CA ALA A 20 18.78 -21.09 27.71
C ALA A 20 17.56 -20.29 27.20
N LEU A 21 17.70 -18.97 26.99
CA LEU A 21 16.63 -18.11 26.45
C LEU A 21 16.37 -18.42 24.99
N LEU A 22 17.44 -18.56 24.18
CA LEU A 22 17.34 -18.99 22.78
C LEU A 22 16.71 -20.40 22.67
N ALA A 23 17.13 -21.36 23.51
CA ALA A 23 16.57 -22.70 23.48
C ALA A 23 15.08 -22.75 23.88
N ALA A 24 14.61 -21.88 24.79
CA ALA A 24 13.20 -21.79 25.16
C ALA A 24 12.34 -21.16 24.04
N LEU A 25 12.88 -20.15 23.34
CA LEU A 25 12.21 -19.49 22.21
C LEU A 25 12.04 -20.41 20.99
N PHE A 26 12.94 -21.38 20.79
CA PHE A 26 12.88 -22.33 19.67
C PHE A 26 12.00 -23.57 19.89
N ALA A 27 11.52 -23.82 21.11
CA ALA A 27 10.83 -25.07 21.46
C ALA A 27 9.30 -25.08 21.18
N ALA A 28 8.69 -23.97 20.74
CA ALA A 28 7.25 -23.79 20.84
C ALA A 28 6.40 -24.08 19.60
N ILE A 29 6.92 -24.56 18.46
CA ILE A 29 6.10 -24.80 17.25
C ILE A 29 6.28 -26.24 16.70
N PRO A 30 5.21 -27.07 16.65
CA PRO A 30 5.29 -28.41 16.05
C PRO A 30 5.33 -28.36 14.52
N HIS A 31 6.30 -29.02 13.93
CA HIS A 31 6.45 -29.19 12.48
C HIS A 31 5.32 -30.07 11.89
N ARG A 32 4.48 -29.47 11.04
CA ARG A 32 3.65 -30.21 10.06
C ARG A 32 3.60 -29.48 8.72
N PRO A 33 3.49 -30.16 7.58
CA PRO A 33 3.52 -29.56 6.26
C PRO A 33 2.27 -28.73 6.00
N LEU A 34 2.50 -27.48 5.55
CA LEU A 34 1.46 -26.51 5.19
C LEU A 34 0.65 -26.99 3.97
N MET A 35 -0.67 -26.95 4.11
CA MET A 35 -1.58 -27.01 2.95
C MET A 35 -1.37 -25.78 2.08
N ARG A 36 -1.36 -25.99 0.76
CA ARG A 36 -1.37 -24.93 -0.23
C ARG A 36 -2.61 -24.06 0.00
N TYR A 37 -2.41 -22.77 0.15
CA TYR A 37 -3.49 -21.77 0.07
C TYR A 37 -4.34 -22.09 -1.16
N GLY A 38 -5.65 -22.22 -0.94
CA GLY A 38 -6.60 -22.38 -2.02
C GLY A 38 -6.43 -21.21 -2.98
N GLU A 39 -6.10 -21.54 -4.23
CA GLU A 39 -6.25 -20.64 -5.35
C GLU A 39 -7.69 -20.13 -5.30
N HIS A 40 -7.91 -18.94 -4.73
CA HIS A 40 -9.10 -18.20 -5.10
C HIS A 40 -9.03 -18.10 -6.61
N SER A 41 -9.94 -18.80 -7.22
CA SER A 41 -10.12 -18.94 -8.65
C SER A 41 -9.90 -17.56 -9.30
N CYS A 42 -8.66 -17.32 -9.69
CA CYS A 42 -8.37 -16.38 -10.75
C CYS A 42 -9.09 -16.99 -11.96
N LYS A 43 -10.36 -16.58 -12.17
CA LYS A 43 -11.07 -16.94 -13.39
C LYS A 43 -10.16 -16.44 -14.48
N LYS A 44 -9.53 -17.38 -15.20
CA LYS A 44 -8.68 -17.11 -16.36
C LYS A 44 -9.43 -16.08 -17.18
N LEU A 45 -8.93 -14.84 -17.19
CA LEU A 45 -9.39 -13.81 -18.09
C LEU A 45 -9.44 -14.48 -19.47
N LYS A 46 -10.63 -14.53 -20.06
CA LYS A 46 -10.76 -15.06 -21.41
C LYS A 46 -9.82 -14.23 -22.26
N LYS A 47 -8.78 -14.86 -22.83
CA LYS A 47 -7.91 -14.19 -23.80
C LYS A 47 -8.82 -13.67 -24.89
N ALA A 48 -8.82 -12.34 -25.06
CA ALA A 48 -9.46 -11.74 -26.22
C ALA A 48 -8.81 -12.29 -27.50
N PRO A 49 -9.51 -12.31 -28.63
CA PRO A 49 -8.98 -12.84 -29.90
C PRO A 49 -7.70 -12.09 -30.27
N LYS A 50 -6.66 -12.85 -30.62
CA LYS A 50 -5.40 -12.30 -31.15
C LYS A 50 -5.59 -11.86 -32.58
N GLY A 51 -5.25 -10.65 -32.90
CA GLY A 51 -4.87 -10.23 -34.23
C GLY A 51 -5.69 -9.11 -34.87
N GLU A 52 -5.57 -7.87 -34.36
CA GLU A 52 -5.83 -6.68 -35.18
C GLU A 52 -4.85 -5.53 -34.85
N PRO A 53 -4.43 -4.73 -35.85
CA PRO A 53 -3.52 -3.60 -35.67
C PRO A 53 -4.32 -2.39 -35.19
N MET A 54 -4.03 -1.90 -34.02
CA MET A 54 -4.60 -0.83 -33.20
C MET A 54 -5.61 -1.35 -32.17
N ALA A 55 -5.47 -0.88 -30.92
CA ALA A 55 -6.44 -1.18 -29.87
C ALA A 55 -7.79 -0.53 -30.23
N GLU A 56 -8.77 -1.34 -30.62
CA GLU A 56 -10.10 -0.86 -31.00
C GLU A 56 -10.86 -0.37 -29.76
N ILE A 57 -11.44 0.84 -29.85
CA ILE A 57 -12.39 1.34 -28.85
C ILE A 57 -13.73 0.66 -29.16
N VAL A 58 -14.17 -0.24 -28.28
CA VAL A 58 -15.40 -1.01 -28.45
C VAL A 58 -16.51 -0.54 -27.50
N PRO A 59 -17.80 -0.70 -27.85
CA PRO A 59 -18.89 -0.41 -26.92
C PRO A 59 -18.78 -1.23 -25.63
N CYS A 60 -19.04 -0.61 -24.47
CA CYS A 60 -19.06 -1.27 -23.18
C CYS A 60 -20.40 -2.00 -23.00
N THR A 61 -20.43 -3.28 -23.36
CA THR A 61 -21.61 -4.17 -23.24
C THR A 61 -21.55 -4.95 -21.91
N ASP A 62 -22.58 -5.76 -21.64
CA ASP A 62 -22.66 -6.63 -20.44
C ASP A 62 -21.44 -7.55 -20.28
N GLU A 63 -20.73 -7.85 -21.37
CA GLU A 63 -19.48 -8.64 -21.31
C GLU A 63 -18.36 -7.94 -20.53
N PHE A 64 -18.44 -6.62 -20.39
CA PHE A 64 -17.48 -5.78 -19.68
C PHE A 64 -18.00 -5.28 -18.32
N GLU A 65 -19.09 -5.82 -17.78
CA GLU A 65 -19.67 -5.39 -16.50
C GLU A 65 -18.64 -5.38 -15.36
N GLU A 66 -17.68 -6.30 -15.37
CA GLU A 66 -16.61 -6.37 -14.38
C GLU A 66 -15.67 -5.15 -14.40
N TYR A 67 -15.57 -4.43 -15.52
CA TYR A 67 -14.76 -3.22 -15.67
C TYR A 67 -15.47 -1.95 -15.17
N LEU A 68 -16.73 -2.04 -14.80
CA LEU A 68 -17.49 -0.93 -14.22
C LEU A 68 -17.33 -0.82 -12.69
N ARG A 69 -16.51 -1.70 -12.08
CA ARG A 69 -16.32 -1.78 -10.63
C ARG A 69 -14.85 -2.02 -10.27
N ASP A 70 -14.51 -1.74 -9.02
CA ASP A 70 -13.24 -2.12 -8.38
C ASP A 70 -13.49 -2.75 -7.00
N GLU A 71 -12.45 -3.00 -6.21
CA GLU A 71 -12.57 -3.60 -4.87
C GLU A 71 -13.20 -2.66 -3.83
N SER A 72 -13.46 -1.38 -4.15
CA SER A 72 -14.27 -0.49 -3.31
C SER A 72 -15.74 -0.92 -3.22
N ARG A 73 -16.16 -1.85 -4.10
CA ARG A 73 -17.55 -2.28 -4.30
C ARG A 73 -18.47 -1.23 -4.91
N SER A 74 -17.93 -0.07 -5.31
CA SER A 74 -18.66 0.91 -6.11
C SER A 74 -18.83 0.40 -7.52
N VAL A 75 -19.95 0.79 -8.15
CA VAL A 75 -20.28 0.43 -9.53
C VAL A 75 -20.56 1.71 -10.30
N GLY A 76 -19.93 1.86 -11.46
CA GLY A 76 -20.10 3.00 -12.34
C GLY A 76 -20.73 2.62 -13.68
N SER A 77 -20.51 3.47 -14.68
CA SER A 77 -20.97 3.26 -16.06
C SER A 77 -19.91 3.76 -17.05
N ALA A 78 -19.89 3.17 -18.24
CA ALA A 78 -19.06 3.61 -19.36
C ALA A 78 -19.74 3.27 -20.69
N GLU A 79 -19.55 4.10 -21.70
CA GLU A 79 -20.07 3.88 -23.06
C GLU A 79 -19.16 2.99 -23.89
N SER A 80 -17.85 3.05 -23.61
CA SER A 80 -16.86 2.29 -24.38
C SER A 80 -15.68 1.84 -23.50
N ILE A 81 -14.90 0.89 -24.05
CA ILE A 81 -13.72 0.35 -23.41
C ILE A 81 -12.62 0.09 -24.45
N VAL A 82 -11.36 0.26 -24.06
CA VAL A 82 -10.19 -0.04 -24.88
C VAL A 82 -9.12 -0.77 -24.07
N PHE A 83 -8.44 -1.74 -24.70
CA PHE A 83 -7.37 -2.54 -24.11
C PHE A 83 -6.08 -2.37 -24.90
N PRO A 84 -5.27 -1.32 -24.68
CA PRO A 84 -4.00 -1.13 -25.35
C PRO A 84 -2.99 -2.24 -25.00
N GLU A 85 -2.12 -2.59 -25.96
CA GLU A 85 -1.00 -3.52 -25.78
C GLU A 85 0.36 -2.79 -25.82
N SER A 86 0.35 -1.52 -26.24
CA SER A 86 1.54 -0.68 -26.39
C SER A 86 1.27 0.79 -26.04
N GLU A 87 2.35 1.57 -25.86
CA GLU A 87 2.26 3.04 -25.74
C GLU A 87 1.61 3.66 -26.99
N ALA A 88 1.90 3.14 -28.18
CA ALA A 88 1.32 3.64 -29.42
C ALA A 88 -0.21 3.50 -29.40
N ASP A 89 -0.73 2.35 -28.95
CA ASP A 89 -2.18 2.12 -28.84
C ASP A 89 -2.82 3.07 -27.81
N VAL A 90 -2.14 3.34 -26.68
CA VAL A 90 -2.62 4.32 -25.69
C VAL A 90 -2.71 5.71 -26.30
N ARG A 91 -1.67 6.15 -27.03
CA ARG A 91 -1.62 7.45 -27.69
C ARG A 91 -2.71 7.61 -28.72
N ASP A 92 -2.91 6.60 -29.57
CA ASP A 92 -3.92 6.61 -30.63
C ASP A 92 -5.34 6.65 -30.04
N ALA A 93 -5.61 5.85 -28.99
CA ALA A 93 -6.88 5.87 -28.28
C ALA A 93 -7.14 7.23 -27.61
N LEU A 94 -6.15 7.78 -26.90
CA LEU A 94 -6.28 9.09 -26.26
C LEU A 94 -6.49 10.20 -27.31
N HIS A 95 -5.76 10.19 -28.40
CA HIS A 95 -5.93 11.17 -29.49
C HIS A 95 -7.35 11.14 -30.05
N ALA A 96 -7.90 9.96 -30.32
CA ALA A 96 -9.28 9.79 -30.81
C ALA A 96 -10.33 10.29 -29.78
N LEU A 97 -10.17 9.93 -28.50
CA LEU A 97 -11.07 10.35 -27.42
C LEU A 97 -10.96 11.85 -27.14
N HIS A 98 -9.74 12.41 -27.24
CA HIS A 98 -9.50 13.84 -27.07
C HIS A 98 -10.19 14.68 -28.14
N ALA A 99 -10.20 14.21 -29.38
CA ALA A 99 -10.88 14.92 -30.50
C ALA A 99 -12.37 15.14 -30.20
N THR A 100 -13.02 14.22 -29.52
CA THR A 100 -14.45 14.23 -29.18
C THR A 100 -14.76 14.69 -27.75
N GLY A 101 -13.74 14.90 -26.91
CA GLY A 101 -13.91 15.33 -25.51
C GLY A 101 -14.48 14.26 -24.59
N VAL A 102 -14.36 12.97 -24.94
CA VAL A 102 -14.89 11.85 -24.13
C VAL A 102 -14.05 11.68 -22.87
N PRO A 103 -14.67 11.62 -21.67
CA PRO A 103 -13.95 11.31 -20.41
C PRO A 103 -13.28 9.93 -20.45
N VAL A 104 -12.13 9.80 -19.77
CA VAL A 104 -11.36 8.55 -19.74
C VAL A 104 -11.07 8.15 -18.31
N THR A 105 -11.48 6.94 -17.95
CA THR A 105 -11.09 6.29 -16.69
C THR A 105 -9.99 5.28 -16.95
N VAL A 106 -8.81 5.52 -16.36
CA VAL A 106 -7.65 4.61 -16.49
C VAL A 106 -7.77 3.49 -15.48
N GLN A 107 -7.56 2.25 -15.93
CA GLN A 107 -7.61 1.06 -15.07
C GLN A 107 -6.37 0.18 -15.26
N GLY A 108 -5.88 -0.38 -14.15
CA GLY A 108 -5.01 -1.56 -14.13
C GLY A 108 -5.81 -2.81 -13.72
N ALA A 109 -5.40 -3.46 -12.63
CA ALA A 109 -6.04 -4.65 -12.08
C ALA A 109 -7.38 -4.38 -11.33
N ARG A 110 -7.74 -3.14 -11.08
CA ARG A 110 -8.96 -2.72 -10.35
C ARG A 110 -8.98 -3.17 -8.87
N SER A 111 -7.84 -3.43 -8.30
CA SER A 111 -7.68 -3.82 -6.89
C SER A 111 -7.81 -2.65 -5.90
N GLY A 112 -8.08 -1.43 -6.37
CA GLY A 112 -8.19 -0.22 -5.56
C GLY A 112 -9.43 -0.20 -4.68
N LEU A 113 -9.31 0.41 -3.48
CA LEU A 113 -10.35 0.48 -2.46
C LEU A 113 -11.05 1.85 -2.38
N ALA A 114 -10.69 2.79 -3.26
CA ALA A 114 -11.15 4.18 -3.21
C ALA A 114 -12.00 4.60 -4.44
N ALA A 115 -12.50 3.66 -5.22
CA ALA A 115 -13.26 3.87 -6.47
C ALA A 115 -12.50 4.70 -7.54
N GLY A 116 -11.17 4.75 -7.48
CA GLY A 116 -10.37 5.48 -8.46
C GLY A 116 -10.48 4.92 -9.88
N ALA A 117 -10.69 3.60 -10.00
CA ALA A 117 -10.85 2.88 -11.26
C ALA A 117 -12.32 2.72 -11.71
N VAL A 118 -13.29 3.22 -10.93
CA VAL A 118 -14.73 3.13 -11.27
C VAL A 118 -15.09 4.25 -12.25
N PRO A 119 -15.60 3.94 -13.47
CA PRO A 119 -15.91 4.96 -14.45
C PRO A 119 -17.22 5.71 -14.12
N HIS A 120 -17.25 7.01 -14.43
CA HIS A 120 -18.44 7.86 -14.41
C HIS A 120 -18.76 8.32 -15.85
N GLY A 121 -19.19 7.38 -16.70
CA GLY A 121 -19.38 7.61 -18.14
C GLY A 121 -18.06 7.54 -18.94
N GLY A 122 -18.14 7.82 -20.21
CA GLY A 122 -17.03 7.92 -21.15
C GLY A 122 -16.39 6.58 -21.52
N CYS A 123 -15.07 6.55 -21.59
CA CYS A 123 -14.30 5.39 -22.03
C CYS A 123 -13.43 4.84 -20.88
N VAL A 124 -13.47 3.53 -20.69
CA VAL A 124 -12.49 2.81 -19.85
C VAL A 124 -11.25 2.52 -20.70
N LEU A 125 -10.07 2.95 -20.24
CA LEU A 125 -8.78 2.55 -20.78
C LEU A 125 -8.12 1.59 -19.78
N ASN A 126 -8.14 0.29 -20.12
CA ASN A 126 -7.63 -0.75 -19.24
C ASN A 126 -6.27 -1.29 -19.71
N THR A 127 -5.23 -1.11 -18.91
CA THR A 127 -3.83 -1.44 -19.26
C THR A 127 -3.46 -2.90 -19.06
N SER A 128 -4.38 -3.79 -18.74
CA SER A 128 -4.08 -5.20 -18.38
C SER A 128 -3.36 -5.99 -19.49
N ARG A 129 -3.43 -5.55 -20.75
CA ARG A 129 -2.69 -6.18 -21.86
C ARG A 129 -1.25 -5.63 -22.02
N MET A 130 -0.93 -4.53 -21.36
CA MET A 130 0.42 -3.97 -21.29
C MET A 130 1.18 -4.61 -20.11
N ASN A 131 1.57 -5.88 -20.22
CA ASN A 131 2.03 -6.69 -19.10
C ASN A 131 3.42 -7.34 -19.33
N ARG A 132 4.26 -6.71 -20.14
CA ARG A 132 5.61 -7.21 -20.43
C ARG A 132 6.69 -6.55 -19.60
N VAL A 133 7.78 -7.28 -19.35
CA VAL A 133 9.06 -6.73 -18.95
C VAL A 133 9.82 -6.32 -20.22
N LEU A 134 10.21 -5.05 -20.29
CA LEU A 134 10.78 -4.44 -21.50
C LEU A 134 12.30 -4.43 -21.51
N GLY A 135 12.93 -4.65 -20.36
CA GLY A 135 14.38 -4.66 -20.25
C GLY A 135 14.86 -4.56 -18.80
N MET A 136 16.17 -4.59 -18.66
CA MET A 136 16.86 -4.43 -17.39
C MET A 136 18.06 -3.48 -17.57
N ARG A 137 18.39 -2.73 -16.55
CA ARG A 137 19.56 -1.85 -16.50
C ARG A 137 20.32 -2.07 -15.19
N ARG A 138 21.65 -1.99 -15.24
CA ARG A 138 22.49 -1.84 -14.07
C ARG A 138 23.16 -0.47 -14.08
N SER A 139 23.06 0.27 -12.99
CA SER A 139 23.74 1.56 -12.84
C SER A 139 25.23 1.40 -12.53
N SER A 140 25.98 2.51 -12.60
CA SER A 140 27.41 2.53 -12.31
C SER A 140 27.74 2.22 -10.84
N ASP A 141 26.81 2.49 -9.91
CA ASP A 141 26.89 2.14 -8.49
C ASP A 141 26.44 0.70 -8.18
N GLY A 142 26.07 -0.07 -9.22
CA GLY A 142 25.75 -1.49 -9.12
C GLY A 142 24.30 -1.83 -8.89
N ARG A 143 23.39 -0.87 -8.71
CA ARG A 143 21.95 -1.10 -8.54
C ARG A 143 21.31 -1.62 -9.82
N PHE A 144 20.29 -2.48 -9.67
CA PHE A 144 19.49 -2.99 -10.78
C PHE A 144 18.17 -2.27 -10.89
N PHE A 145 17.73 -2.08 -12.14
CA PHE A 145 16.44 -1.50 -12.49
C PHE A 145 15.78 -2.40 -13.53
N VAL A 146 14.46 -2.55 -13.41
CA VAL A 146 13.65 -3.32 -14.37
C VAL A 146 12.68 -2.38 -15.07
N ARG A 147 12.63 -2.45 -16.41
CA ARG A 147 11.67 -1.70 -17.23
C ARG A 147 10.46 -2.57 -17.49
N VAL A 148 9.27 -2.06 -17.18
CA VAL A 148 8.01 -2.81 -17.23
C VAL A 148 6.89 -1.99 -17.84
N GLN A 149 5.92 -2.69 -18.42
CA GLN A 149 4.63 -2.11 -18.78
C GLN A 149 3.69 -2.05 -17.55
N PRO A 150 2.75 -1.09 -17.48
CA PRO A 150 1.96 -0.78 -16.29
C PRO A 150 0.96 -1.86 -15.89
N GLY A 151 0.52 -2.72 -16.80
CA GLY A 151 -0.44 -3.79 -16.55
C GLY A 151 0.16 -5.07 -15.97
N LEU A 152 1.51 -5.18 -15.89
CA LEU A 152 2.17 -6.30 -15.24
C LEU A 152 1.82 -6.30 -13.75
N SER A 153 1.43 -7.45 -13.20
CA SER A 153 1.12 -7.57 -11.77
C SER A 153 2.38 -7.66 -10.91
N LEU A 154 2.26 -7.23 -9.65
CA LEU A 154 3.35 -7.35 -8.67
C LEU A 154 3.73 -8.83 -8.44
N MET A 155 2.74 -9.72 -8.41
CA MET A 155 2.96 -11.16 -8.24
C MET A 155 3.79 -11.74 -9.39
N GLU A 156 3.45 -11.41 -10.64
CA GLU A 156 4.21 -11.86 -11.81
C GLU A 156 5.64 -11.30 -11.79
N LEU A 157 5.82 -10.01 -11.47
CA LEU A 157 7.15 -9.43 -11.35
C LEU A 157 7.98 -10.14 -10.27
N ARG A 158 7.41 -10.40 -9.09
CA ARG A 158 8.07 -11.12 -7.99
C ARG A 158 8.50 -12.53 -8.41
N ASP A 159 7.63 -13.27 -9.10
CA ASP A 159 7.93 -14.60 -9.62
C ASP A 159 9.08 -14.59 -10.64
N MET A 160 9.05 -13.62 -11.59
CA MET A 160 10.11 -13.44 -12.58
C MET A 160 11.46 -13.08 -11.94
N LEU A 161 11.46 -12.18 -10.95
CA LEU A 161 12.67 -11.77 -10.23
C LEU A 161 13.24 -12.94 -9.42
N GLN A 162 12.41 -13.67 -8.69
CA GLN A 162 12.82 -14.83 -7.88
C GLN A 162 13.43 -15.95 -8.74
N LYS A 163 12.84 -16.21 -9.91
CA LYS A 163 13.31 -17.24 -10.86
C LYS A 163 14.44 -16.73 -11.77
N ALA A 164 14.75 -15.42 -11.74
CA ALA A 164 15.62 -14.73 -12.69
C ALA A 164 15.30 -15.12 -14.17
N SER A 165 13.99 -15.24 -14.49
CA SER A 165 13.49 -15.74 -15.77
C SER A 165 12.51 -14.75 -16.37
N PHE A 166 12.85 -14.24 -17.58
CA PHE A 166 12.11 -13.21 -18.29
C PHE A 166 11.93 -13.60 -19.75
N ASP A 167 10.82 -13.19 -20.35
CA ASP A 167 10.72 -13.14 -21.81
C ASP A 167 11.55 -11.96 -22.31
N THR A 168 12.66 -12.24 -22.96
CA THR A 168 13.63 -11.25 -23.44
C THR A 168 13.42 -10.84 -24.90
N ALA A 169 12.27 -11.18 -25.50
CA ALA A 169 11.96 -10.80 -26.87
C ALA A 169 11.94 -9.27 -27.01
N GLY A 170 12.76 -8.74 -27.89
CA GLY A 170 12.86 -7.29 -28.15
C GLY A 170 13.75 -6.51 -27.16
N TRP A 171 14.44 -7.18 -26.21
CA TRP A 171 15.41 -6.52 -25.35
C TRP A 171 16.66 -6.08 -26.12
N SER A 172 17.25 -4.95 -25.71
CA SER A 172 18.53 -4.49 -26.22
C SER A 172 19.69 -5.36 -25.69
N ASP A 173 20.84 -5.31 -26.40
CA ASP A 173 22.05 -6.00 -25.97
C ASP A 173 22.51 -5.57 -24.56
N GLU A 174 22.35 -4.28 -24.21
CA GLU A 174 22.64 -3.76 -22.87
C GLU A 174 21.72 -4.38 -21.80
N SER A 175 20.44 -4.53 -22.09
CA SER A 175 19.49 -5.18 -21.18
C SER A 175 19.80 -6.67 -21.00
N LEU A 176 20.22 -7.36 -22.07
CA LEU A 176 20.67 -8.75 -21.99
C LEU A 176 21.96 -8.89 -21.17
N ALA A 177 22.90 -7.95 -21.34
CA ALA A 177 24.13 -7.91 -20.52
C ALA A 177 23.82 -7.63 -19.05
N ALA A 178 22.87 -6.71 -18.75
CA ALA A 178 22.41 -6.45 -17.38
C ALA A 178 21.74 -7.68 -16.76
N LEU A 179 20.92 -8.41 -17.52
CA LEU A 179 20.31 -9.67 -17.06
C LEU A 179 21.36 -10.74 -16.74
N ALA A 180 22.43 -10.85 -17.56
CA ALA A 180 23.51 -11.78 -17.26
C ALA A 180 24.22 -11.44 -15.93
N GLN A 181 24.43 -10.14 -15.65
CA GLN A 181 24.96 -9.68 -14.37
C GLN A 181 23.97 -9.90 -13.21
N PHE A 182 22.67 -9.66 -13.42
CA PHE A 182 21.62 -9.91 -12.45
C PHE A 182 21.60 -11.37 -11.97
N LYS A 183 21.80 -12.32 -12.90
CA LYS A 183 21.88 -13.77 -12.58
C LYS A 183 23.13 -14.16 -11.81
N ALA A 184 24.15 -13.31 -11.77
CA ALA A 184 25.43 -13.56 -11.11
C ALA A 184 25.56 -12.93 -9.71
N VAL A 185 24.54 -12.21 -9.25
CA VAL A 185 24.50 -11.57 -7.92
C VAL A 185 23.40 -12.20 -7.05
N PRO A 186 23.36 -11.95 -5.73
CA PRO A 186 22.25 -12.34 -4.88
C PRO A 186 20.91 -11.87 -5.43
N ALA A 187 19.84 -12.60 -5.12
CA ALA A 187 18.48 -12.29 -5.58
C ALA A 187 18.11 -10.83 -5.26
N GLN A 188 17.34 -10.23 -6.15
CA GLN A 188 16.86 -8.86 -6.00
C GLN A 188 15.33 -8.86 -5.96
N PHE A 189 14.74 -7.85 -5.32
CA PHE A 189 13.28 -7.72 -5.22
C PHE A 189 12.82 -6.27 -5.42
N PHE A 190 11.54 -6.10 -5.73
CA PHE A 190 10.86 -4.81 -5.74
C PHE A 190 10.21 -4.58 -4.38
N ALA A 191 10.64 -3.52 -3.68
CA ALA A 191 10.35 -3.33 -2.26
C ALA A 191 8.88 -2.99 -1.91
N PRO A 192 8.12 -2.20 -2.70
CA PRO A 192 6.72 -1.92 -2.40
C PRO A 192 5.91 -3.21 -2.19
N ASP A 193 5.17 -3.28 -1.06
CA ASP A 193 4.55 -4.50 -0.56
C ASP A 193 3.06 -4.30 -0.22
N PRO A 194 2.21 -3.83 -1.18
CA PRO A 194 0.79 -3.79 -0.95
C PRO A 194 0.24 -5.20 -0.71
N THR A 195 -0.76 -5.32 0.16
CA THR A 195 -1.39 -6.60 0.54
C THR A 195 -1.91 -7.35 -0.69
N GLU A 196 -2.46 -6.64 -1.68
CA GLU A 196 -2.99 -7.23 -2.91
C GLU A 196 -1.88 -7.38 -3.97
N ALA A 197 -1.30 -8.56 -4.05
CA ALA A 197 -0.19 -8.85 -4.98
C ALA A 197 -0.63 -8.97 -6.45
N SER A 198 -1.92 -9.12 -6.75
CA SER A 198 -2.45 -9.07 -8.12
C SER A 198 -2.54 -7.64 -8.67
N ALA A 199 -2.26 -6.62 -7.85
CA ALA A 199 -2.25 -5.22 -8.27
C ALA A 199 -1.28 -4.99 -9.43
N ALA A 200 -1.73 -4.24 -10.44
CA ALA A 200 -0.91 -3.83 -11.58
C ALA A 200 0.11 -2.76 -11.16
N LEU A 201 1.35 -2.85 -11.66
CA LEU A 201 2.45 -1.94 -11.30
C LEU A 201 2.11 -0.47 -11.61
N GLY A 202 1.42 -0.20 -12.72
CA GLY A 202 0.93 1.15 -13.02
C GLY A 202 -0.07 1.66 -11.98
N GLY A 203 -0.94 0.79 -11.45
CA GLY A 203 -1.86 1.11 -10.36
C GLY A 203 -1.13 1.36 -9.04
N ILE A 204 -0.13 0.55 -8.72
CA ILE A 204 0.74 0.72 -7.54
C ILE A 204 1.41 2.10 -7.55
N VAL A 205 1.96 2.50 -8.70
CA VAL A 205 2.61 3.81 -8.85
C VAL A 205 1.58 4.94 -8.86
N ALA A 206 0.46 4.79 -9.59
CA ALA A 206 -0.59 5.80 -9.66
C ALA A 206 -1.26 6.09 -8.31
N CYS A 207 -1.26 5.13 -7.36
CA CYS A 207 -1.75 5.31 -5.99
C CYS A 207 -0.64 5.62 -4.98
N ASN A 208 0.65 5.61 -5.37
CA ASN A 208 1.77 5.60 -4.43
C ASN A 208 1.57 4.53 -3.35
N ALA A 209 1.22 3.31 -3.79
CA ALA A 209 0.83 2.24 -2.89
C ALA A 209 1.99 1.81 -1.97
N SER A 210 1.62 1.31 -0.81
CA SER A 210 2.54 0.88 0.24
C SER A 210 1.96 -0.35 0.97
N GLY A 211 2.65 -0.86 1.98
CA GLY A 211 2.21 -2.01 2.76
C GLY A 211 2.99 -2.07 4.08
N SER A 212 3.13 -3.27 4.65
CA SER A 212 3.77 -3.48 5.95
C SER A 212 5.24 -3.07 5.96
N ARG A 213 5.99 -3.42 4.91
CA ARG A 213 7.42 -3.11 4.79
C ARG A 213 7.71 -1.67 4.39
N SER A 214 6.66 -0.86 4.20
CA SER A 214 6.83 0.59 3.97
C SER A 214 7.43 1.31 5.17
N TYR A 215 7.44 0.67 6.33
CA TYR A 215 8.16 1.16 7.50
C TYR A 215 9.64 1.39 7.19
N ALA A 216 10.31 0.41 6.58
CA ALA A 216 11.72 0.53 6.20
C ALA A 216 11.93 1.05 4.77
N TYR A 217 11.13 0.58 3.81
CA TYR A 217 11.40 0.82 2.39
C TYR A 217 10.61 1.99 1.78
N GLY A 218 9.65 2.56 2.53
CA GLY A 218 8.76 3.58 1.99
C GLY A 218 7.67 3.01 1.07
N ALA A 219 6.88 3.91 0.48
CA ALA A 219 5.87 3.61 -0.53
C ALA A 219 6.52 3.40 -1.92
N ALA A 220 5.71 3.35 -2.98
CA ALA A 220 6.20 3.17 -4.35
C ALA A 220 7.13 4.29 -4.85
N ARG A 221 6.93 5.53 -4.41
CA ARG A 221 7.61 6.75 -4.88
C ARG A 221 9.13 6.64 -4.96
N PRO A 222 9.90 6.28 -3.91
CA PRO A 222 11.37 6.22 -3.98
C PRO A 222 11.90 5.10 -4.90
N HIS A 223 11.05 4.18 -5.31
CA HIS A 223 11.44 3.03 -6.15
C HIS A 223 11.14 3.24 -7.64
N VAL A 224 10.58 4.40 -8.02
CA VAL A 224 10.34 4.75 -9.43
C VAL A 224 11.48 5.63 -9.92
N GLU A 225 12.29 5.08 -10.82
CA GLU A 225 13.46 5.76 -11.41
C GLU A 225 13.10 6.55 -12.66
N ALA A 226 12.22 5.99 -13.52
CA ALA A 226 11.74 6.67 -14.70
C ALA A 226 10.33 6.21 -15.05
N MET A 227 9.60 7.03 -15.79
CA MET A 227 8.30 6.68 -16.35
C MET A 227 8.04 7.39 -17.69
N ARG A 228 7.19 6.79 -18.50
CA ARG A 228 6.60 7.41 -19.68
C ARG A 228 5.11 7.56 -19.45
N VAL A 229 4.60 8.77 -19.67
CA VAL A 229 3.20 9.12 -19.38
C VAL A 229 2.59 9.74 -20.63
N ALA A 230 1.54 9.12 -21.17
CA ALA A 230 0.74 9.69 -22.25
C ALA A 230 -0.29 10.67 -21.65
N LEU A 231 -0.30 11.89 -22.13
CA LEU A 231 -1.23 12.95 -21.77
C LEU A 231 -2.58 12.79 -22.47
N ALA A 232 -3.61 13.54 -22.04
CA ALA A 232 -4.97 13.42 -22.56
C ALA A 232 -5.08 13.57 -24.10
N ASP A 233 -4.18 14.32 -24.72
CA ASP A 233 -4.11 14.53 -26.18
C ASP A 233 -3.24 13.49 -26.93
N GLY A 234 -2.67 12.50 -26.21
CA GLY A 234 -1.80 11.48 -26.78
C GLY A 234 -0.32 11.88 -26.90
N ASP A 235 0.06 13.12 -26.50
CA ASP A 235 1.48 13.49 -26.40
C ASP A 235 2.12 12.82 -25.16
N VAL A 236 3.45 12.68 -25.13
CA VAL A 236 4.14 11.90 -24.11
C VAL A 236 5.12 12.75 -23.32
N LEU A 237 5.13 12.55 -22.03
CA LEU A 237 6.21 12.97 -21.12
C LEU A 237 7.11 11.77 -20.82
N ALA A 238 8.40 11.92 -21.04
CA ALA A 238 9.43 11.00 -20.58
C ALA A 238 10.08 11.64 -19.35
N LEU A 239 9.92 11.01 -18.19
CA LEU A 239 10.39 11.55 -16.91
C LEU A 239 11.42 10.59 -16.31
N ARG A 240 12.52 11.15 -15.83
CA ARG A 240 13.55 10.42 -15.07
C ARG A 240 13.88 11.18 -13.81
N ARG A 241 14.04 10.45 -12.72
CA ARG A 241 14.41 11.00 -11.43
C ARG A 241 15.74 11.74 -11.50
N GLY A 242 15.75 12.95 -10.95
CA GLY A 242 16.94 13.81 -10.91
C GLY A 242 17.21 14.64 -12.16
N GLU A 243 16.34 14.59 -13.20
CA GLU A 243 16.57 15.34 -14.44
C GLU A 243 15.82 16.67 -14.51
N VAL A 244 14.60 16.73 -13.97
CA VAL A 244 13.74 17.94 -14.07
C VAL A 244 13.20 18.28 -12.69
N PHE A 245 13.42 19.50 -12.26
CA PHE A 245 12.96 19.99 -10.96
C PHE A 245 12.07 21.23 -11.13
N ALA A 246 11.16 21.43 -10.20
CA ALA A 246 10.44 22.69 -10.04
C ALA A 246 11.41 23.80 -9.60
N THR A 247 11.02 25.05 -9.82
CA THR A 247 11.66 26.23 -9.22
C THR A 247 10.65 26.85 -8.27
N GLY A 248 10.84 26.67 -6.97
CA GLY A 248 9.78 26.90 -6.00
C GLY A 248 8.58 26.01 -6.33
N ARG A 249 7.42 26.60 -6.60
CA ARG A 249 6.19 25.89 -6.98
C ARG A 249 5.87 25.94 -8.49
N GLU A 250 6.79 26.43 -9.34
CA GLU A 250 6.62 26.42 -10.78
C GLU A 250 7.38 25.23 -11.39
N LEU A 251 6.68 24.34 -12.10
CA LEU A 251 7.25 23.18 -12.79
C LEU A 251 7.11 23.34 -14.30
N CYS A 252 8.25 23.34 -15.01
CA CYS A 252 8.32 23.41 -16.46
C CYS A 252 8.62 22.04 -17.06
N LEU A 253 7.70 21.50 -17.87
CA LEU A 253 7.87 20.23 -18.59
C LEU A 253 7.89 20.46 -20.10
N VAL A 254 8.55 19.57 -20.82
CA VAL A 254 8.54 19.55 -22.28
C VAL A 254 8.15 18.15 -22.74
N THR A 255 7.08 18.05 -23.54
CA THR A 255 6.64 16.78 -24.11
C THR A 255 7.54 16.33 -25.25
N GLU A 256 7.48 15.06 -25.64
CA GLU A 256 8.20 14.56 -26.83
C GLU A 256 7.76 15.26 -28.12
N GLY A 257 6.50 15.72 -28.22
CA GLY A 257 6.01 16.55 -29.30
C GLY A 257 6.54 17.99 -29.30
N GLY A 258 7.33 18.36 -28.28
CA GLY A 258 7.95 19.68 -28.15
C GLY A 258 7.05 20.73 -27.49
N ARG A 259 5.86 20.35 -26.98
CA ARG A 259 4.98 21.26 -26.25
C ARG A 259 5.55 21.58 -24.87
N LYS A 260 5.62 22.87 -24.56
CA LYS A 260 6.02 23.33 -23.24
C LYS A 260 4.80 23.46 -22.32
N LEU A 261 4.87 22.86 -21.15
CA LEU A 261 3.88 22.96 -20.08
C LEU A 261 4.50 23.72 -18.92
N VAL A 262 3.80 24.72 -18.41
CA VAL A 262 4.16 25.46 -17.21
C VAL A 262 3.06 25.22 -16.17
N LEU A 263 3.41 24.56 -15.08
CA LEU A 263 2.48 24.12 -14.06
C LEU A 263 2.71 24.89 -12.78
N ASN A 264 1.63 25.37 -12.18
CA ASN A 264 1.67 25.92 -10.84
C ASN A 264 1.26 24.85 -9.83
N LEU A 265 2.23 24.34 -9.09
CA LEU A 265 2.00 23.29 -8.08
C LEU A 265 1.16 23.84 -6.91
N PRO A 266 0.29 23.01 -6.32
CA PRO A 266 -0.44 23.40 -5.11
C PRO A 266 0.48 23.84 -3.98
N THR A 267 0.04 24.82 -3.19
CA THR A 267 0.88 25.47 -2.17
C THR A 267 0.72 24.88 -0.76
N TYR A 268 -0.06 23.80 -0.59
CA TYR A 268 -0.17 23.12 0.69
C TYR A 268 1.13 22.44 1.12
N ASP A 269 1.27 22.23 2.42
CA ASP A 269 2.36 21.46 3.01
C ASP A 269 2.03 19.96 3.00
N MET A 270 3.01 19.14 2.61
CA MET A 270 2.89 17.69 2.70
C MET A 270 2.94 17.21 4.15
N PRO A 271 2.07 16.28 4.59
CA PRO A 271 2.11 15.76 5.95
C PRO A 271 3.42 14.98 6.19
N LYS A 272 3.95 15.08 7.41
CA LYS A 272 5.13 14.31 7.86
C LYS A 272 4.72 12.95 8.40
N ALA A 273 3.94 12.22 7.61
CA ALA A 273 3.40 10.90 7.91
C ALA A 273 3.33 10.08 6.63
N LYS A 274 3.10 8.77 6.74
CA LYS A 274 2.81 7.91 5.59
C LYS A 274 1.62 8.48 4.81
N ASN A 275 1.78 8.76 3.51
CA ASN A 275 0.82 9.57 2.78
C ASN A 275 0.61 9.14 1.32
N ALA A 276 -0.66 8.97 0.95
CA ALA A 276 -1.16 8.79 -0.40
C ALA A 276 -2.33 9.78 -0.70
N SER A 277 -2.34 10.95 -0.04
CA SER A 277 -3.45 11.93 -0.09
C SER A 277 -3.13 13.07 -1.07
N GLY A 278 -3.65 12.96 -2.28
CA GLY A 278 -3.54 14.03 -3.27
C GLY A 278 -2.23 14.05 -4.06
N TYR A 279 -2.01 15.12 -4.81
CA TYR A 279 -0.77 15.29 -5.55
C TYR A 279 0.40 15.54 -4.61
N PHE A 280 1.55 14.98 -4.94
CA PHE A 280 2.77 15.35 -4.25
C PHE A 280 3.19 16.76 -4.70
N ALA A 281 3.38 17.67 -3.76
CA ALA A 281 3.75 19.06 -4.05
C ALA A 281 4.62 19.63 -2.94
N CYS A 282 5.84 20.03 -3.29
CA CYS A 282 6.73 20.79 -2.42
C CYS A 282 7.62 21.70 -3.28
N ASP A 283 8.30 22.65 -2.63
CA ASP A 283 9.25 23.52 -3.34
C ASP A 283 10.39 22.70 -3.92
N ASP A 284 10.82 23.06 -5.12
CA ASP A 284 11.95 22.46 -5.84
C ASP A 284 11.86 20.93 -6.02
N MET A 285 10.63 20.37 -6.06
CA MET A 285 10.40 18.93 -6.19
C MET A 285 10.85 18.37 -7.54
N ASP A 286 11.20 17.09 -7.55
CA ASP A 286 11.43 16.34 -8.79
C ASP A 286 10.13 16.14 -9.57
N ALA A 287 10.14 16.41 -10.87
CA ALA A 287 8.97 16.35 -11.73
C ALA A 287 8.26 14.98 -11.74
N ILE A 288 9.02 13.89 -11.65
CA ILE A 288 8.46 12.53 -11.65
C ILE A 288 7.51 12.32 -10.48
N ASP A 289 7.76 12.98 -9.34
CA ASP A 289 6.98 12.80 -8.12
C ASP A 289 5.54 13.33 -8.23
N LEU A 290 5.28 14.27 -9.15
CA LEU A 290 3.92 14.76 -9.42
C LEU A 290 3.00 13.66 -9.96
N PHE A 291 3.53 12.75 -10.77
CA PHE A 291 2.75 11.70 -11.43
C PHE A 291 2.58 10.44 -10.56
N ILE A 292 3.41 10.28 -9.52
CA ILE A 292 3.31 9.19 -8.55
C ILE A 292 2.26 9.55 -7.49
N GLY A 293 1.18 8.78 -7.42
CA GLY A 293 0.03 9.07 -6.55
C GLY A 293 -1.04 9.95 -7.20
N ALA A 294 -0.92 10.24 -8.51
CA ALA A 294 -1.86 11.10 -9.23
C ALA A 294 -3.21 10.45 -9.58
N CYS A 295 -3.46 9.21 -9.19
CA CYS A 295 -4.74 8.50 -9.39
C CYS A 295 -5.25 8.50 -10.84
N GLY A 296 -4.35 8.49 -11.84
CA GLY A 296 -4.72 8.51 -13.27
C GLY A 296 -5.33 9.82 -13.77
N THR A 297 -5.17 10.92 -13.04
CA THR A 297 -5.77 12.22 -13.39
C THR A 297 -4.90 13.09 -14.30
N LEU A 298 -3.58 12.86 -14.32
CA LEU A 298 -2.61 13.69 -15.04
C LEU A 298 -2.09 13.05 -16.34
N GLY A 299 -2.33 11.75 -16.51
CA GLY A 299 -1.87 10.99 -17.67
C GLY A 299 -2.02 9.50 -17.49
N VAL A 300 -1.74 8.75 -18.54
CA VAL A 300 -1.72 7.28 -18.56
C VAL A 300 -0.27 6.81 -18.51
N ILE A 301 0.12 6.12 -17.46
CA ILE A 301 1.46 5.50 -17.36
C ILE A 301 1.56 4.42 -18.44
N CYS A 302 2.58 4.50 -19.29
CA CYS A 302 2.83 3.55 -20.38
C CYS A 302 4.03 2.66 -20.14
N GLU A 303 5.03 3.16 -19.43
CA GLU A 303 6.26 2.44 -19.05
C GLU A 303 6.76 2.93 -17.69
N LEU A 304 7.36 2.02 -16.93
CA LEU A 304 8.01 2.28 -15.66
C LEU A 304 9.42 1.68 -15.66
N GLU A 305 10.39 2.38 -15.09
CA GLU A 305 11.68 1.84 -14.68
C GLU A 305 11.71 1.80 -13.15
N LEU A 306 11.77 0.60 -12.58
CA LEU A 306 11.63 0.34 -11.15
C LEU A 306 12.97 -0.09 -10.56
N ALA A 307 13.37 0.53 -9.45
CA ALA A 307 14.57 0.18 -8.70
C ALA A 307 14.37 -1.13 -7.94
N LEU A 308 15.36 -2.01 -7.99
CA LEU A 308 15.39 -3.26 -7.24
C LEU A 308 16.38 -3.14 -6.08
N LEU A 309 16.08 -3.85 -4.99
CA LEU A 309 16.92 -3.98 -3.81
C LEU A 309 17.40 -5.42 -3.66
N PRO A 310 18.60 -5.66 -3.07
CA PRO A 310 19.01 -7.02 -2.73
C PRO A 310 18.06 -7.63 -1.71
N VAL A 311 17.74 -8.91 -1.89
CA VAL A 311 16.98 -9.68 -0.88
C VAL A 311 17.83 -9.81 0.38
N PRO A 312 17.32 -9.48 1.57
CA PRO A 312 18.02 -9.67 2.84
C PRO A 312 18.47 -11.13 3.01
N VAL A 313 19.62 -11.33 3.64
CA VAL A 313 20.16 -12.67 3.89
C VAL A 313 19.36 -13.38 4.96
N GLU A 314 19.06 -12.68 6.06
CA GLU A 314 18.26 -13.15 7.16
C GLU A 314 16.97 -12.33 7.27
N VAL A 315 15.84 -13.04 7.40
CA VAL A 315 14.54 -12.42 7.70
C VAL A 315 13.93 -13.16 8.86
N TRP A 316 13.78 -12.49 9.99
CA TRP A 316 13.17 -13.04 11.19
C TRP A 316 11.89 -12.30 11.55
N GLY A 317 10.93 -12.99 12.13
CA GLY A 317 9.68 -12.40 12.59
C GLY A 317 9.45 -12.69 14.07
N ALA A 318 8.97 -11.71 14.82
CA ALA A 318 8.55 -11.88 16.20
C ALA A 318 7.13 -11.35 16.41
N SER A 319 6.21 -12.19 16.90
CA SER A 319 4.88 -11.78 17.34
C SER A 319 4.90 -11.65 18.87
N CYS A 320 4.78 -10.44 19.37
CA CYS A 320 4.88 -10.06 20.77
C CYS A 320 3.48 -9.79 21.33
N PHE A 321 3.13 -10.39 22.45
CA PHE A 321 1.80 -10.29 23.04
C PHE A 321 1.82 -9.45 24.32
N PHE A 322 0.75 -8.68 24.54
CA PHE A 322 0.61 -7.76 25.65
C PHE A 322 -0.75 -7.92 26.34
N PRO A 323 -0.82 -7.67 27.66
CA PRO A 323 -2.07 -7.67 28.42
C PRO A 323 -2.96 -6.46 28.12
N GLY A 324 -2.40 -5.40 27.49
CA GLY A 324 -3.12 -4.17 27.16
C GLY A 324 -2.59 -3.45 25.93
N GLU A 325 -3.34 -2.43 25.51
CA GLU A 325 -3.00 -1.62 24.33
C GLU A 325 -1.90 -0.59 24.63
N ALA A 326 -1.87 -0.04 25.86
CA ALA A 326 -0.89 0.96 26.24
C ALA A 326 0.53 0.40 26.18
N GLU A 327 0.72 -0.81 26.70
CA GLU A 327 1.98 -1.55 26.67
C GLU A 327 2.44 -1.83 25.26
N ALA A 328 1.54 -2.22 24.36
CA ALA A 328 1.82 -2.47 22.94
C ALA A 328 2.23 -1.20 22.19
N VAL A 329 1.59 -0.06 22.50
CA VAL A 329 1.94 1.26 21.91
C VAL A 329 3.30 1.72 22.44
N ASP A 330 3.57 1.55 23.74
CA ASP A 330 4.85 1.89 24.36
C ASP A 330 5.98 1.05 23.75
N PHE A 331 5.76 -0.25 23.59
CA PHE A 331 6.69 -1.15 22.91
C PHE A 331 6.94 -0.72 21.47
N THR A 332 5.90 -0.38 20.70
CA THR A 332 6.05 0.11 19.33
C THR A 332 6.98 1.33 19.26
N ILE A 333 6.81 2.29 20.17
CA ILE A 333 7.64 3.49 20.22
C ILE A 333 9.08 3.14 20.62
N ALA A 334 9.26 2.23 21.57
CA ALA A 334 10.57 1.79 22.04
C ALA A 334 11.37 1.09 20.91
N VAL A 335 10.76 0.12 20.23
CA VAL A 335 11.45 -0.64 19.17
C VAL A 335 11.80 0.19 17.95
N ARG A 336 11.01 1.23 17.62
CA ARG A 336 11.36 2.18 16.53
C ARG A 336 12.69 2.89 16.77
N GLY A 337 13.03 3.16 18.02
CA GLY A 337 14.28 3.83 18.39
C GLY A 337 15.44 2.87 18.69
N ALA A 338 15.15 1.59 18.92
CA ALA A 338 16.11 0.61 19.38
C ALA A 338 16.58 -0.36 18.29
N LEU A 339 15.75 -0.67 17.29
CA LEU A 339 16.05 -1.62 16.23
C LEU A 339 16.46 -0.89 14.94
N GLU A 340 17.60 -1.26 14.39
CA GLU A 340 18.11 -0.70 13.12
C GLU A 340 17.60 -1.47 11.90
N HIS A 341 17.28 -2.75 12.06
CA HIS A 341 16.93 -3.67 10.97
C HIS A 341 15.46 -4.07 10.94
N ALA A 342 14.59 -3.38 11.70
CA ALA A 342 13.15 -3.60 11.63
C ALA A 342 12.61 -3.17 10.26
N THR A 343 11.94 -4.08 9.54
CA THR A 343 11.34 -3.80 8.23
C THR A 343 9.84 -3.65 8.25
N ALA A 344 9.16 -4.24 9.23
CA ALA A 344 7.73 -4.07 9.45
C ALA A 344 7.42 -4.11 10.95
N ILE A 345 6.48 -3.27 11.39
CA ILE A 345 5.92 -3.29 12.75
C ILE A 345 4.41 -3.21 12.60
N GLU A 346 3.73 -4.33 12.92
CA GLU A 346 2.31 -4.52 12.69
C GLU A 346 1.55 -4.70 14.01
N TYR A 347 0.32 -4.25 14.05
CA TYR A 347 -0.51 -4.20 15.26
C TYR A 347 -1.81 -4.98 15.08
N PHE A 348 -2.26 -5.61 16.18
CA PHE A 348 -3.57 -6.27 16.29
C PHE A 348 -4.15 -6.01 17.67
N ASP A 349 -5.34 -5.41 17.73
CA ASP A 349 -6.02 -5.20 19.00
C ASP A 349 -6.72 -6.46 19.54
N GLY A 350 -7.24 -6.37 20.76
CA GLY A 350 -7.92 -7.49 21.41
C GLY A 350 -9.13 -8.00 20.62
N ALA A 351 -9.89 -7.11 20.00
CA ALA A 351 -11.03 -7.50 19.19
C ALA A 351 -10.61 -8.26 17.91
N ALA A 352 -9.51 -7.87 17.28
CA ALA A 352 -8.92 -8.62 16.16
C ALA A 352 -8.47 -10.02 16.61
N LEU A 353 -7.83 -10.14 17.77
CA LEU A 353 -7.44 -11.44 18.33
C LEU A 353 -8.65 -12.30 18.70
N ASP A 354 -9.73 -11.72 19.23
CA ASP A 354 -10.96 -12.44 19.55
C ASP A 354 -11.67 -12.96 18.29
N VAL A 355 -11.63 -12.21 17.21
CA VAL A 355 -12.11 -12.69 15.89
C VAL A 355 -11.31 -13.92 15.45
N LEU A 356 -9.98 -13.93 15.60
CA LEU A 356 -9.15 -15.10 15.27
C LEU A 356 -9.43 -16.30 16.17
N ARG A 357 -9.61 -16.11 17.51
CA ARG A 357 -10.02 -17.18 18.43
C ARG A 357 -11.34 -17.80 18.00
N ALA A 358 -12.33 -16.97 17.63
CA ALA A 358 -13.62 -17.44 17.16
C ALA A 358 -13.52 -18.22 15.84
N GLN A 359 -12.70 -17.76 14.89
CA GLN A 359 -12.47 -18.46 13.62
C GLN A 359 -11.77 -19.81 13.83
N LYS A 360 -10.72 -19.86 14.63
CA LYS A 360 -10.03 -21.11 14.94
C LYS A 360 -10.98 -22.14 15.56
N ALA A 361 -11.86 -21.73 16.46
CA ALA A 361 -12.80 -22.61 17.13
C ALA A 361 -13.92 -23.13 16.21
N ASN A 362 -14.34 -22.37 15.19
CA ASN A 362 -15.56 -22.63 14.44
C ASN A 362 -15.36 -22.88 12.93
N ASN A 363 -14.16 -22.62 12.41
CA ASN A 363 -13.91 -22.72 10.96
C ASN A 363 -12.66 -23.58 10.67
N PRO A 364 -12.84 -24.78 10.04
CA PRO A 364 -11.72 -25.67 9.74
C PRO A 364 -10.60 -25.05 8.89
N ALA A 365 -10.90 -24.03 8.09
CA ALA A 365 -9.90 -23.32 7.29
C ALA A 365 -8.87 -22.57 8.14
N PHE A 366 -9.21 -22.27 9.41
CA PHE A 366 -8.35 -21.57 10.36
C PHE A 366 -7.83 -22.48 11.49
N ALA A 367 -7.99 -23.80 11.36
CA ALA A 367 -7.55 -24.76 12.37
C ALA A 367 -6.03 -24.71 12.65
N GLU A 368 -5.24 -24.33 11.65
CA GLU A 368 -3.77 -24.20 11.74
C GLU A 368 -3.30 -22.90 12.42
N LEU A 369 -4.22 -21.97 12.75
CA LEU A 369 -3.84 -20.80 13.54
C LEU A 369 -3.26 -21.26 14.88
N PRO A 370 -2.19 -20.61 15.38
CA PRO A 370 -1.62 -20.95 16.68
C PRO A 370 -2.62 -20.65 17.83
N GLU A 371 -2.42 -21.29 18.97
CA GLU A 371 -3.19 -20.98 20.19
C GLU A 371 -2.75 -19.62 20.73
N LEU A 372 -3.73 -18.74 20.94
CA LEU A 372 -3.52 -17.46 21.58
C LEU A 372 -3.80 -17.60 23.09
N ALA A 373 -2.84 -17.22 23.94
CA ALA A 373 -3.04 -17.20 25.37
C ALA A 373 -4.27 -16.35 25.76
N ASP A 374 -4.99 -16.76 26.80
CA ASP A 374 -6.26 -16.10 27.20
C ASP A 374 -6.06 -14.65 27.66
N ASP A 375 -4.89 -14.31 28.18
CA ASP A 375 -4.49 -12.99 28.65
C ASP A 375 -3.89 -12.10 27.56
N ALA A 376 -3.57 -12.64 26.38
CA ALA A 376 -3.12 -11.86 25.23
C ALA A 376 -4.25 -10.96 24.73
N ARG A 377 -4.13 -9.66 24.98
CA ARG A 377 -5.13 -8.63 24.57
C ARG A 377 -4.69 -7.82 23.38
N THR A 378 -3.39 -7.81 23.06
CA THR A 378 -2.84 -7.07 21.93
C THR A 378 -1.64 -7.82 21.40
N CYS A 379 -1.38 -7.73 20.11
CA CYS A 379 -0.19 -8.27 19.47
C CYS A 379 0.52 -7.19 18.67
N VAL A 380 1.85 -7.12 18.78
CA VAL A 380 2.71 -6.38 17.87
C VAL A 380 3.64 -7.38 17.19
N PHE A 381 3.59 -7.43 15.87
CA PHE A 381 4.50 -8.20 15.04
C PHE A 381 5.64 -7.30 14.56
N VAL A 382 6.88 -7.77 14.69
CA VAL A 382 8.07 -7.10 14.17
C VAL A 382 8.78 -8.04 13.21
N GLU A 383 9.12 -7.54 12.01
CA GLU A 383 9.96 -8.23 11.04
C GLU A 383 11.35 -7.58 11.02
N LEU A 384 12.38 -8.39 11.16
CA LEU A 384 13.79 -8.00 11.07
C LEU A 384 14.35 -8.50 9.74
N SER A 385 15.16 -7.67 9.06
CA SER A 385 15.85 -8.05 7.82
C SER A 385 17.32 -7.67 7.94
N CYS A 386 18.17 -8.67 8.13
CA CYS A 386 19.57 -8.50 8.49
C CYS A 386 20.52 -9.08 7.42
N ASP A 387 21.78 -8.66 7.45
CA ASP A 387 22.81 -9.12 6.52
C ASP A 387 23.44 -10.46 6.95
N ASP A 388 23.28 -10.84 8.22
CA ASP A 388 23.76 -12.10 8.79
C ASP A 388 22.98 -12.50 10.05
N GLU A 389 23.18 -13.76 10.48
CA GLU A 389 22.50 -14.36 11.64
C GLU A 389 22.94 -13.70 12.97
N GLU A 390 24.21 -13.29 13.11
CA GLU A 390 24.73 -12.64 14.32
C GLU A 390 24.01 -11.30 14.57
N THR A 391 23.81 -10.52 13.50
CA THR A 391 23.05 -9.26 13.55
C THR A 391 21.58 -9.53 13.89
N ALA A 392 20.97 -10.57 13.30
CA ALA A 392 19.57 -10.92 13.57
C ALA A 392 19.37 -11.38 15.04
N GLU A 393 20.29 -12.16 15.59
CA GLU A 393 20.28 -12.54 17.00
C GLU A 393 20.42 -11.33 17.94
N ALA A 394 21.33 -10.40 17.61
CA ALA A 394 21.54 -9.19 18.40
C ALA A 394 20.28 -8.30 18.42
N GLU A 395 19.65 -8.08 17.25
CA GLU A 395 18.39 -7.33 17.13
C GLU A 395 17.24 -8.02 17.89
N LEU A 396 17.13 -9.35 17.81
CA LEU A 396 16.12 -10.10 18.55
C LEU A 396 16.31 -9.95 20.06
N MET A 397 17.54 -9.95 20.55
CA MET A 397 17.82 -9.72 21.98
C MET A 397 17.39 -8.32 22.45
N VAL A 398 17.65 -7.29 21.63
CA VAL A 398 17.18 -5.92 21.89
C VAL A 398 15.65 -5.88 21.89
N LEU A 399 14.99 -6.55 20.94
CA LEU A 399 13.53 -6.65 20.88
C LEU A 399 12.96 -7.28 22.16
N CYS A 400 13.52 -8.40 22.61
CA CYS A 400 13.08 -9.09 23.84
C CYS A 400 13.27 -8.20 25.08
N GLU A 401 14.38 -7.46 25.18
CA GLU A 401 14.59 -6.50 26.26
C GLU A 401 13.52 -5.41 26.29
N GLN A 402 13.21 -4.82 25.13
CA GLN A 402 12.15 -3.81 25.03
C GLN A 402 10.76 -4.40 25.32
N LEU A 403 10.52 -5.65 24.93
CA LEU A 403 9.27 -6.36 25.22
C LEU A 403 9.04 -6.48 26.73
N GLU A 404 10.04 -6.94 27.50
CA GLU A 404 9.96 -7.05 28.96
C GLU A 404 9.82 -5.69 29.65
N VAL A 405 10.58 -4.67 29.19
CA VAL A 405 10.50 -3.30 29.72
C VAL A 405 9.10 -2.72 29.56
N CYS A 406 8.42 -3.05 28.48
CA CYS A 406 7.06 -2.58 28.19
C CYS A 406 5.96 -3.50 28.75
N GLY A 407 6.31 -4.50 29.57
CA GLY A 407 5.34 -5.35 30.25
C GLY A 407 4.76 -6.50 29.42
N GLY A 408 5.42 -6.85 28.32
CA GLY A 408 5.15 -8.07 27.55
C GLY A 408 5.92 -9.27 28.11
N ASP A 409 5.66 -10.45 27.56
CA ASP A 409 6.29 -11.71 27.94
C ASP A 409 7.20 -12.20 26.79
N ALA A 410 8.53 -12.14 27.02
CA ALA A 410 9.48 -12.58 26.01
C ALA A 410 9.46 -14.10 25.81
N GLU A 411 9.14 -14.91 26.84
CA GLU A 411 9.01 -16.36 26.72
C GLU A 411 7.75 -16.76 25.93
N GLY A 412 6.71 -15.94 25.97
CA GLY A 412 5.46 -16.14 25.20
C GLY A 412 5.49 -15.56 23.78
N ALA A 413 6.56 -14.90 23.36
CA ALA A 413 6.69 -14.37 22.00
C ALA A 413 6.86 -15.50 20.95
N TRP A 414 6.22 -15.34 19.78
CA TRP A 414 6.41 -16.29 18.68
C TRP A 414 7.51 -15.79 17.75
N VAL A 415 8.66 -16.41 17.80
CA VAL A 415 9.80 -16.10 16.93
C VAL A 415 9.79 -17.06 15.74
N ALA A 416 10.02 -16.53 14.56
CA ALA A 416 10.10 -17.25 13.28
C ALA A 416 11.40 -16.89 12.57
N THR A 417 12.31 -17.85 12.44
CA THR A 417 13.60 -17.70 11.74
C THR A 417 13.61 -18.42 10.40
N THR A 418 12.78 -19.46 10.26
CA THR A 418 12.66 -20.23 9.03
C THR A 418 11.51 -19.74 8.16
N GLU A 419 11.57 -20.00 6.85
CA GLU A 419 10.49 -19.66 5.92
C GLU A 419 9.17 -20.35 6.28
N ALA A 420 9.19 -21.56 6.80
CA ALA A 420 7.99 -22.28 7.22
C ALA A 420 7.29 -21.58 8.41
N GLU A 421 8.05 -21.14 9.40
CA GLU A 421 7.53 -20.40 10.57
C GLU A 421 7.00 -19.03 10.15
N ARG A 422 7.76 -18.29 9.31
CA ARG A 422 7.29 -17.01 8.75
C ARG A 422 6.01 -17.15 7.94
N ALA A 423 5.83 -18.27 7.21
CA ALA A 423 4.58 -18.54 6.53
C ALA A 423 3.41 -18.69 7.50
N GLY A 424 3.62 -19.30 8.68
CA GLY A 424 2.63 -19.35 9.77
C GLY A 424 2.27 -17.96 10.31
N GLN A 425 3.27 -17.10 10.52
CA GLN A 425 3.03 -15.71 10.95
C GLN A 425 2.32 -14.89 9.85
N ARG A 426 2.65 -15.08 8.58
CA ARG A 426 1.90 -14.45 7.47
C ARG A 426 0.46 -14.91 7.45
N PHE A 427 0.20 -16.21 7.63
CA PHE A 427 -1.15 -16.73 7.73
C PHE A 427 -1.95 -16.08 8.86
N PHE A 428 -1.37 -16.01 10.06
CA PHE A 428 -1.97 -15.34 11.21
C PHE A 428 -2.34 -13.88 10.90
N ARG A 429 -1.42 -13.11 10.30
CA ARG A 429 -1.64 -11.71 9.97
C ARG A 429 -2.74 -11.51 8.92
N HIS A 430 -2.79 -12.35 7.89
CA HIS A 430 -3.80 -12.28 6.83
C HIS A 430 -5.17 -12.81 7.28
N ALA A 431 -5.21 -13.68 8.27
CA ALA A 431 -6.45 -14.22 8.80
C ALA A 431 -7.37 -13.17 9.43
N VAL A 432 -6.82 -12.06 9.97
CA VAL A 432 -7.63 -10.98 10.58
C VAL A 432 -8.50 -10.27 9.55
N PRO A 433 -7.96 -9.62 8.50
CA PRO A 433 -8.79 -8.95 7.49
C PRO A 433 -9.73 -9.92 6.76
N GLU A 434 -9.32 -11.16 6.51
CA GLU A 434 -10.17 -12.19 5.91
C GLU A 434 -11.37 -12.51 6.79
N SER A 435 -11.13 -12.75 8.08
CA SER A 435 -12.19 -13.06 9.06
C SER A 435 -13.19 -11.91 9.22
N VAL A 436 -12.70 -10.68 9.25
CA VAL A 436 -13.56 -9.48 9.31
C VAL A 436 -14.38 -9.35 8.03
N ASN A 437 -13.81 -9.58 6.86
CA ASN A 437 -14.56 -9.58 5.60
C ASN A 437 -15.67 -10.64 5.60
N MET A 438 -15.37 -11.87 6.07
CA MET A 438 -16.38 -12.93 6.22
C MET A 438 -17.54 -12.52 7.15
N LEU A 439 -17.23 -11.87 8.28
CA LEU A 439 -18.24 -11.38 9.22
C LEU A 439 -19.15 -10.32 8.55
N ILE A 440 -18.56 -9.37 7.84
CA ILE A 440 -19.32 -8.35 7.10
C ILE A 440 -20.18 -8.98 6.01
N ASP A 441 -19.64 -9.93 5.24
CA ASP A 441 -20.40 -10.62 4.19
C ASP A 441 -21.57 -11.44 4.76
N GLN A 442 -21.42 -11.99 5.96
CA GLN A 442 -22.53 -12.62 6.67
C GLN A 442 -23.62 -11.62 7.04
N ARG A 443 -23.24 -10.43 7.57
CA ARG A 443 -24.18 -9.36 7.93
C ARG A 443 -24.90 -8.81 6.69
N ARG A 444 -24.22 -8.68 5.57
CA ARG A 444 -24.77 -8.25 4.28
C ARG A 444 -25.86 -9.16 3.72
N ARG A 445 -25.89 -10.44 4.09
CA ARG A 445 -26.99 -11.34 3.68
C ARG A 445 -28.32 -10.90 4.28
N THR A 446 -28.30 -10.24 5.43
CA THR A 446 -29.48 -9.71 6.12
C THR A 446 -29.77 -8.27 5.72
N ASP A 447 -28.73 -7.45 5.56
CA ASP A 447 -28.84 -6.04 5.16
C ASP A 447 -27.74 -5.71 4.11
N PRO A 448 -28.08 -5.74 2.80
CA PRO A 448 -27.12 -5.50 1.72
C PRO A 448 -26.50 -4.09 1.71
N SER A 449 -27.09 -3.12 2.43
CA SER A 449 -26.55 -1.76 2.53
C SER A 449 -25.31 -1.66 3.41
N ILE A 450 -25.05 -2.65 4.26
CA ILE A 450 -23.90 -2.68 5.16
C ILE A 450 -22.63 -2.99 4.38
N THR A 451 -21.56 -2.25 4.66
CA THR A 451 -20.20 -2.65 4.27
C THR A 451 -19.22 -2.36 5.40
N LYS A 452 -18.02 -2.87 5.30
CA LYS A 452 -16.94 -2.57 6.23
C LYS A 452 -16.56 -1.10 6.12
N LEU A 453 -16.38 -0.43 7.26
CA LEU A 453 -15.80 0.90 7.35
C LEU A 453 -14.38 0.76 7.91
N GLY A 454 -13.38 0.83 7.05
CA GLY A 454 -11.96 0.72 7.42
C GLY A 454 -11.24 2.06 7.27
N SER A 455 -10.62 2.58 8.34
CA SER A 455 -9.78 3.77 8.25
C SER A 455 -8.49 3.49 7.48
N ASP A 456 -7.93 4.56 6.91
CA ASP A 456 -6.66 4.55 6.16
C ASP A 456 -5.91 5.86 6.45
N MET A 457 -5.89 6.23 7.73
CA MET A 457 -5.33 7.51 8.19
C MET A 457 -4.04 7.27 8.96
N SER A 458 -3.08 8.17 8.82
CA SER A 458 -1.80 8.15 9.52
C SER A 458 -1.52 9.49 10.19
N VAL A 459 -0.66 9.47 11.19
CA VAL A 459 -0.25 10.67 11.93
C VAL A 459 1.28 10.75 12.04
N PRO A 460 1.85 11.93 12.36
CA PRO A 460 3.26 12.06 12.71
C PRO A 460 3.67 11.21 13.92
N ASP A 461 4.97 10.92 14.05
CA ASP A 461 5.50 9.97 15.06
C ASP A 461 5.16 10.34 16.50
N ASP A 462 5.11 11.62 16.82
CA ASP A 462 4.77 12.15 18.14
C ASP A 462 3.26 12.10 18.47
N ARG A 463 2.41 11.67 17.52
CA ARG A 463 0.95 11.65 17.65
C ARG A 463 0.34 10.25 17.75
N LEU A 464 1.15 9.18 17.79
CA LEU A 464 0.61 7.82 17.84
C LEU A 464 -0.33 7.59 19.03
N ARG A 465 0.08 8.02 20.25
CA ARG A 465 -0.77 7.87 21.44
C ARG A 465 -2.06 8.67 21.33
N ASP A 466 -1.99 9.88 20.76
CA ASP A 466 -3.15 10.76 20.62
C ASP A 466 -4.20 10.15 19.67
N VAL A 467 -3.76 9.63 18.52
CA VAL A 467 -4.68 9.05 17.53
C VAL A 467 -5.30 7.74 18.04
N ILE A 468 -4.55 6.88 18.72
CA ILE A 468 -5.10 5.66 19.32
C ILE A 468 -6.13 6.01 20.40
N ALA A 469 -5.83 6.96 21.28
CA ALA A 469 -6.77 7.43 22.31
C ALA A 469 -8.05 8.05 21.69
N MET A 470 -7.91 8.81 20.62
CA MET A 470 -9.03 9.37 19.86
C MET A 470 -9.94 8.25 19.31
N TYR A 471 -9.38 7.24 18.65
CA TYR A 471 -10.15 6.13 18.11
C TYR A 471 -10.89 5.38 19.22
N ARG A 472 -10.21 5.03 20.33
CA ARG A 472 -10.84 4.29 21.43
C ARG A 472 -11.95 5.07 22.10
N ARG A 473 -11.73 6.35 22.38
CA ARG A 473 -12.73 7.22 22.98
C ARG A 473 -13.98 7.32 22.09
N THR A 474 -13.80 7.59 20.82
CA THR A 474 -14.94 7.87 19.91
C THR A 474 -15.70 6.60 19.53
N LEU A 475 -15.04 5.44 19.42
CA LEU A 475 -15.69 4.15 19.25
C LEU A 475 -16.54 3.78 20.45
N ALA A 476 -16.02 3.98 21.69
CA ALA A 476 -16.75 3.73 22.92
C ALA A 476 -17.97 4.67 23.07
N GLU A 477 -17.81 5.98 22.80
CA GLU A 477 -18.90 6.96 22.82
C GLU A 477 -20.01 6.58 21.82
N GLY A 478 -19.64 6.06 20.65
CA GLY A 478 -20.57 5.62 19.61
C GLY A 478 -21.20 4.25 19.87
N GLY A 479 -20.64 3.43 20.77
CA GLY A 479 -21.06 2.05 21.02
C GLY A 479 -20.80 1.13 19.83
N PHE A 480 -19.77 1.42 19.03
CA PHE A 480 -19.43 0.65 17.83
C PHE A 480 -18.66 -0.63 18.16
N GLU A 481 -19.04 -1.72 17.51
CA GLU A 481 -18.20 -2.90 17.37
C GLU A 481 -17.09 -2.60 16.38
N SER A 482 -15.82 -2.92 16.73
CA SER A 482 -14.68 -2.62 15.88
C SER A 482 -13.57 -3.65 16.07
N ALA A 483 -12.69 -3.75 15.08
CA ALA A 483 -11.42 -4.46 15.17
C ALA A 483 -10.33 -3.62 14.49
N THR A 484 -9.15 -3.54 15.12
CA THR A 484 -8.04 -2.70 14.66
C THR A 484 -6.81 -3.54 14.40
N TRP A 485 -6.19 -3.33 13.25
CA TRP A 485 -4.90 -3.91 12.87
C TRP A 485 -4.15 -2.98 11.92
N GLY A 486 -2.89 -3.30 11.59
CA GLY A 486 -2.15 -2.60 10.52
C GLY A 486 -0.79 -2.08 10.95
N HIS A 487 -0.29 -1.16 10.19
CA HIS A 487 1.10 -0.72 10.09
C HIS A 487 1.46 0.31 11.18
N ILE A 488 1.38 -0.10 12.45
CA ILE A 488 1.61 0.80 13.59
C ILE A 488 3.02 1.38 13.58
N GLY A 489 3.99 0.68 12.99
CA GLY A 489 5.35 1.18 12.74
C GLY A 489 5.37 2.52 12.02
N SER A 490 4.42 2.76 11.12
CA SER A 490 4.25 4.01 10.37
C SER A 490 3.08 4.87 10.89
N ASN A 491 2.64 4.69 12.13
CA ASN A 491 1.47 5.36 12.74
C ASN A 491 0.19 5.23 11.92
N HIS A 492 0.05 4.11 11.22
CA HIS A 492 -1.06 3.82 10.34
C HIS A 492 -1.72 2.52 10.78
N VAL A 493 -2.85 2.62 11.44
CA VAL A 493 -3.69 1.49 11.82
C VAL A 493 -5.03 1.54 11.11
N HIS A 494 -5.51 0.38 10.66
CA HIS A 494 -6.83 0.22 10.07
C HIS A 494 -7.85 -0.04 11.18
N VAL A 495 -8.53 1.00 11.63
CA VAL A 495 -9.66 0.87 12.53
C VAL A 495 -10.89 0.51 11.72
N ASN A 496 -11.39 -0.70 11.89
CA ASN A 496 -12.56 -1.18 11.17
C ASN A 496 -13.78 -1.16 12.09
N ILE A 497 -14.76 -0.31 11.75
CA ILE A 497 -16.10 -0.39 12.34
C ILE A 497 -16.84 -1.54 11.67
N LEU A 498 -17.50 -2.38 12.46
CA LEU A 498 -18.22 -3.58 12.02
C LEU A 498 -19.74 -3.36 12.19
N PRO A 499 -20.40 -2.60 11.28
CA PRO A 499 -21.79 -2.20 11.48
C PRO A 499 -22.73 -3.41 11.52
N ARG A 500 -23.73 -3.33 12.40
CA ARG A 500 -24.79 -4.34 12.57
C ARG A 500 -26.10 -3.95 11.89
N SER A 501 -26.21 -2.68 11.44
CA SER A 501 -27.37 -2.13 10.75
C SER A 501 -26.99 -0.96 9.83
N ALA A 502 -27.89 -0.59 8.90
CA ALA A 502 -27.73 0.59 8.05
C ALA A 502 -27.60 1.89 8.87
N GLU A 503 -28.30 2.00 10.01
CA GLU A 503 -28.19 3.16 10.91
C GLU A 503 -26.79 3.25 11.53
N GLU A 504 -26.25 2.12 12.01
CA GLU A 504 -24.89 2.05 12.54
C GLU A 504 -23.84 2.36 11.47
N TYR A 505 -24.06 1.90 10.23
CA TYR A 505 -23.23 2.22 9.08
C TYR A 505 -23.20 3.73 8.81
N ALA A 506 -24.37 4.38 8.78
CA ALA A 506 -24.45 5.83 8.57
C ALA A 506 -23.72 6.62 9.68
N ARG A 507 -23.95 6.28 10.95
CA ARG A 507 -23.25 6.89 12.10
C ARG A 507 -21.72 6.65 12.04
N GLY A 508 -21.31 5.47 11.61
CA GLY A 508 -19.90 5.14 11.40
C GLY A 508 -19.27 6.01 10.31
N THR A 509 -19.98 6.25 9.22
CA THR A 509 -19.52 7.15 8.14
C THR A 509 -19.34 8.59 8.64
N GLU A 510 -20.27 9.09 9.47
CA GLU A 510 -20.11 10.42 10.11
C GLU A 510 -18.89 10.47 11.04
N LEU A 511 -18.64 9.36 11.77
CA LEU A 511 -17.46 9.27 12.64
C LEU A 511 -16.16 9.32 11.84
N PHE A 512 -16.11 8.69 10.65
CA PHE A 512 -14.94 8.78 9.77
C PHE A 512 -14.64 10.21 9.31
N ALA A 513 -15.65 11.01 9.00
CA ALA A 513 -15.46 12.42 8.68
C ALA A 513 -14.87 13.22 9.87
N ARG A 514 -15.32 12.92 11.10
CA ARG A 514 -14.71 13.50 12.31
C ARG A 514 -13.26 13.06 12.49
N TRP A 515 -12.93 11.80 12.25
CA TRP A 515 -11.55 11.30 12.32
C TRP A 515 -10.66 11.99 11.28
N ALA A 516 -11.16 12.20 10.06
CA ALA A 516 -10.40 12.92 9.03
C ALA A 516 -10.03 14.34 9.50
N ALA A 517 -10.98 15.06 10.12
CA ALA A 517 -10.73 16.39 10.68
C ALA A 517 -9.73 16.36 11.85
N GLU A 518 -9.91 15.45 12.82
CA GLU A 518 -9.02 15.33 13.98
C GLU A 518 -7.58 14.91 13.56
N VAL A 519 -7.45 13.95 12.61
CA VAL A 519 -6.15 13.53 12.06
C VAL A 519 -5.48 14.67 11.29
N SER A 520 -6.23 15.39 10.47
CA SER A 520 -5.71 16.59 9.77
C SER A 520 -5.20 17.65 10.75
N ALA A 521 -5.93 17.88 11.84
CA ALA A 521 -5.51 18.80 12.91
C ALA A 521 -4.23 18.32 13.64
N MET A 522 -3.97 17.02 13.67
CA MET A 522 -2.72 16.44 14.18
C MET A 522 -1.55 16.54 13.18
N GLY A 523 -1.77 17.07 11.97
CA GLY A 523 -0.77 17.12 10.88
C GLY A 523 -0.61 15.78 10.14
N GLY A 524 -1.60 14.91 10.23
CA GLY A 524 -1.64 13.60 9.62
C GLY A 524 -2.19 13.60 8.19
N ALA A 525 -2.33 12.40 7.62
CA ALA A 525 -2.85 12.15 6.29
C ALA A 525 -4.18 11.38 6.34
N VAL A 526 -5.16 11.80 5.55
CA VAL A 526 -6.50 11.18 5.47
C VAL A 526 -6.52 9.90 4.65
N SER A 527 -5.49 9.66 3.85
CA SER A 527 -5.23 8.39 3.16
C SER A 527 -3.75 8.09 3.21
N ALA A 528 -3.37 7.04 3.92
CA ALA A 528 -1.98 6.65 4.11
C ALA A 528 -1.45 5.77 2.95
N GLU A 529 -2.31 4.86 2.39
CA GLU A 529 -1.88 3.91 1.36
C GLU A 529 -2.92 3.61 0.27
N HIS A 530 -4.23 3.64 0.56
CA HIS A 530 -5.25 3.22 -0.41
C HIS A 530 -5.49 4.23 -1.55
N GLY A 531 -4.87 5.42 -1.47
CA GLY A 531 -5.18 6.54 -2.33
C GLY A 531 -6.54 7.17 -2.00
N VAL A 532 -6.89 8.20 -2.72
CA VAL A 532 -8.11 9.00 -2.48
C VAL A 532 -9.25 8.60 -3.41
N GLY A 533 -8.95 8.40 -4.69
CA GLY A 533 -9.97 8.11 -5.69
C GLY A 533 -11.15 9.06 -5.62
N LYS A 534 -12.36 8.51 -5.78
CA LYS A 534 -13.63 9.25 -5.68
C LYS A 534 -14.21 9.27 -4.26
N LEU A 535 -14.02 8.17 -3.50
CA LEU A 535 -14.68 7.99 -2.20
C LEU A 535 -14.13 8.91 -1.12
N LYS A 536 -12.85 9.28 -1.19
CA LYS A 536 -12.19 10.11 -0.16
C LYS A 536 -11.88 11.53 -0.63
N ALA A 537 -12.37 11.94 -1.81
CA ALA A 537 -12.12 13.27 -2.36
C ALA A 537 -12.49 14.40 -1.38
N HIS A 538 -13.62 14.26 -0.68
CA HIS A 538 -14.06 15.22 0.34
C HIS A 538 -13.13 15.28 1.57
N PHE A 539 -12.39 14.23 1.89
CA PHE A 539 -11.39 14.25 2.97
C PHE A 539 -10.14 15.04 2.60
N LEU A 540 -9.81 15.17 1.31
CA LEU A 540 -8.73 16.08 0.89
C LEU A 540 -9.08 17.55 1.14
N GLU A 541 -10.33 17.91 0.93
CA GLU A 541 -10.80 19.26 1.23
C GLU A 541 -10.74 19.54 2.74
N GLU A 542 -11.10 18.56 3.57
CA GLU A 542 -10.92 18.63 5.03
C GLU A 542 -9.45 18.78 5.42
N MET A 543 -8.54 18.06 4.74
CA MET A 543 -7.13 18.06 5.04
C MET A 543 -6.40 19.33 4.59
N TYR A 544 -6.64 19.77 3.36
CA TYR A 544 -5.88 20.86 2.73
C TYR A 544 -6.67 22.18 2.61
N GLY A 545 -8.00 22.14 2.75
CA GLY A 545 -8.91 23.26 2.55
C GLY A 545 -9.25 23.51 1.08
N ALA A 546 -10.44 24.07 0.85
CA ALA A 546 -11.03 24.30 -0.47
C ALA A 546 -10.10 25.09 -1.43
N ASN A 547 -9.33 26.06 -0.93
CA ASN A 547 -8.43 26.86 -1.76
C ASN A 547 -7.31 26.00 -2.40
N HIS A 548 -6.68 25.13 -1.63
CA HIS A 548 -5.61 24.25 -2.11
C HIS A 548 -6.15 23.14 -3.02
N ILE A 549 -7.39 22.70 -2.79
CA ILE A 549 -8.06 21.77 -3.72
C ILE A 549 -8.35 22.46 -5.06
N ALA A 550 -8.76 23.73 -5.06
CA ALA A 550 -8.90 24.52 -6.27
C ALA A 550 -7.55 24.75 -6.98
N GLU A 551 -6.44 24.95 -6.25
CA GLU A 551 -5.09 24.98 -6.85
C GLU A 551 -4.75 23.65 -7.55
N SER A 552 -5.05 22.52 -6.90
CA SER A 552 -4.84 21.19 -7.49
C SER A 552 -5.64 20.99 -8.78
N ALA A 553 -6.90 21.45 -8.81
CA ALA A 553 -7.74 21.39 -10.00
C ALA A 553 -7.22 22.32 -11.12
N ARG A 554 -6.75 23.54 -10.80
CA ARG A 554 -6.12 24.45 -11.76
C ARG A 554 -4.84 23.86 -12.36
N MET A 555 -3.98 23.24 -11.55
CA MET A 555 -2.79 22.56 -12.04
C MET A 555 -3.17 21.41 -12.99
N LYS A 556 -4.16 20.58 -12.63
CA LYS A 556 -4.67 19.54 -13.53
C LYS A 556 -5.17 20.13 -14.83
N ALA A 557 -5.93 21.23 -14.81
CA ALA A 557 -6.45 21.87 -16.00
C ALA A 557 -5.35 22.44 -16.91
N GLN A 558 -4.17 22.78 -16.39
CA GLN A 558 -2.98 23.16 -17.19
C GLN A 558 -2.41 21.97 -17.98
N ILE A 559 -2.50 20.73 -17.45
CA ILE A 559 -2.06 19.50 -18.13
C ILE A 559 -3.15 18.92 -19.03
N ASP A 560 -4.38 18.88 -18.54
CA ASP A 560 -5.56 18.30 -19.18
C ASP A 560 -6.65 19.38 -19.34
N PRO A 561 -6.52 20.25 -20.37
CA PRO A 561 -7.38 21.41 -20.52
C PRO A 561 -8.83 21.09 -20.91
N LYS A 562 -9.15 19.84 -21.20
CA LYS A 562 -10.53 19.36 -21.38
C LYS A 562 -11.06 18.62 -20.15
N GLY A 563 -10.22 18.40 -19.12
CA GLY A 563 -10.60 17.69 -17.91
C GLY A 563 -11.07 16.25 -18.17
N GLN A 564 -10.43 15.53 -19.09
CA GLN A 564 -10.91 14.23 -19.56
C GLN A 564 -10.49 13.06 -18.66
N LEU A 565 -9.26 13.13 -18.07
CA LEU A 565 -8.68 12.00 -17.36
C LEU A 565 -9.16 11.94 -15.91
N GLY A 566 -9.64 10.76 -15.47
CA GLY A 566 -9.90 10.45 -14.08
C GLY A 566 -10.87 11.39 -13.37
N ARG A 567 -11.92 11.87 -14.03
CA ARG A 567 -12.91 12.79 -13.45
C ARG A 567 -13.48 12.25 -12.14
N GLY A 568 -13.63 13.14 -11.16
CA GLY A 568 -14.09 12.82 -9.81
C GLY A 568 -13.01 12.22 -8.89
N ASN A 569 -11.84 11.83 -9.39
CA ASN A 569 -10.72 11.43 -8.55
C ASN A 569 -10.03 12.67 -7.94
N LEU A 570 -9.68 12.61 -6.67
CA LEU A 570 -8.99 13.62 -5.85
C LEU A 570 -9.86 14.86 -5.51
N PHE A 571 -10.75 15.29 -6.35
CA PHE A 571 -11.68 16.41 -6.13
C PHE A 571 -12.93 16.23 -6.99
N SER A 572 -14.01 16.93 -6.64
CA SER A 572 -15.28 16.81 -7.35
C SER A 572 -15.21 17.34 -8.78
N GLU A 573 -16.15 16.91 -9.61
CA GLU A 573 -16.25 17.38 -10.99
C GLU A 573 -16.56 18.86 -11.06
N GLU A 574 -17.34 19.39 -10.10
CA GLU A 574 -17.68 20.81 -10.03
C GLU A 574 -16.43 21.68 -9.77
N VAL A 575 -15.51 21.23 -8.93
CA VAL A 575 -14.23 21.92 -8.67
C VAL A 575 -13.36 21.92 -9.91
N LEU A 576 -13.32 20.78 -10.65
CA LEU A 576 -12.58 20.70 -11.91
C LEU A 576 -13.19 21.61 -12.98
N ASP A 577 -14.52 21.57 -13.14
CA ASP A 577 -15.21 22.39 -14.16
C ASP A 577 -15.06 23.89 -13.90
N ALA A 578 -15.05 24.31 -12.63
CA ALA A 578 -14.72 25.70 -12.24
C ALA A 578 -13.29 26.08 -12.66
N ALA A 579 -12.30 25.21 -12.38
CA ALA A 579 -10.90 25.45 -12.78
C ALA A 579 -10.71 25.49 -14.31
N LEU A 580 -11.42 24.66 -15.06
CA LEU A 580 -11.41 24.68 -16.54
C LEU A 580 -12.01 25.97 -17.09
N ALA A 581 -13.09 26.46 -16.49
CA ALA A 581 -13.72 27.73 -16.87
C ALA A 581 -12.85 28.95 -16.62
N GLU A 582 -11.97 28.92 -15.60
CA GLU A 582 -10.99 29.98 -15.31
C GLU A 582 -9.87 30.05 -16.36
N LEU A 583 -9.56 28.92 -17.05
CA LEU A 583 -8.50 28.84 -18.06
C LEU A 583 -8.99 29.06 -19.49
N ALA A 584 -10.30 28.98 -19.74
CA ALA A 584 -10.94 29.17 -21.06
C ALA A 584 -11.11 30.65 -21.40
#